data_ad9021d882ffd7fd9357e99226b605a1
#
_entry.id   ad9021d882ffd7fd9357e99226b605a1
#
_cell.length_a   1.000
_cell.length_b   1.000
_cell.length_c   1.000
_cell.angle_alpha   90.00
_cell.angle_beta   90.00
_cell.angle_gamma   90.00
#
_symmetry.space_group_name_H-M   'P 1'
#
loop_
_entity.id
_entity.type
_entity.pdbx_description
1 polymer ?
#
loop_
_entity_poly.entity_id
_entity_poly.type
_entity_poly.pdbx_seq_one_letter_code
_entity_poly.pdbx_strand_id
1 'polypeptide(L)'
;MQTIRARLSLNTLLVLTLGMALATALAWQAVANLYITAQRDNLLAQAKLIAAALQGQPLPTNPQPYSQTSNIAPGIHTRLLTENGAVVVGLPLTDLTVQMPLAEQNASLPTSVLLQRPEVESALKGTPATALRRVLDSQRVLYAAAPIHADDGHITGIVYIATPLPATGLPTNIILQLFGAMLLAVLLASLAGRYLARQIARPLEGLATAATTIARGDLHARAPTDSNITELQGLGQTFNSMTESLRQSDEAKKAFIADVTHELRTPLTVIKGTIETLEDGALDDHEGRGALLTSMQRETDRLIRLVNELLVLTRADAGALQLNLQPVDLLELARARCETFSPLATRQAIELKVLPLPRSNNFSPPPCSDDFSRPDSATEVATTWFTVLADPDRLSQVLDNLLGNAIRHSPANSTITVSIEEKDDGVECSVSDQGTGIPAEHLPFIFERFYRVDKSRNRKDGGTGLGLAIARALIEAMGGKISARSMEGEGTTITFWLPASQ
;
A
#
# COMPACT_ATOMS: atom_id res chain seq x y z
N MET A 1 22.56 8.20 -11.30
CA MET A 1 21.22 8.22 -10.65
C MET A 1 21.39 7.94 -9.16
N GLN A 2 21.05 8.90 -8.30
CA GLN A 2 21.13 8.67 -6.85
C GLN A 2 19.96 7.78 -6.44
N THR A 3 20.26 6.67 -5.78
CA THR A 3 19.24 5.75 -5.25
C THR A 3 18.33 6.48 -4.26
N ILE A 4 17.06 6.08 -4.16
CA ILE A 4 16.08 6.62 -3.19
C ILE A 4 16.69 6.64 -1.78
N ARG A 5 17.49 5.62 -1.46
CA ARG A 5 18.22 5.48 -0.20
C ARG A 5 19.24 6.61 0.04
N ALA A 6 19.98 7.00 -0.98
CA ALA A 6 20.96 8.09 -0.87
C ALA A 6 20.29 9.44 -0.70
N ARG A 7 19.18 9.70 -1.40
CA ARG A 7 18.40 10.94 -1.25
C ARG A 7 17.70 11.03 0.11
N LEU A 8 17.08 9.95 0.58
CA LEU A 8 16.40 9.93 1.88
C LEU A 8 17.40 10.11 3.02
N SER A 9 18.53 9.41 3.00
CA SER A 9 19.57 9.56 4.02
C SER A 9 20.22 10.93 3.99
N LEU A 10 20.45 11.53 2.82
CA LEU A 10 21.01 12.87 2.68
C LEU A 10 20.04 13.95 3.19
N ASN A 11 18.76 13.88 2.80
CA ASN A 11 17.77 14.85 3.23
C ASN A 11 17.48 14.76 4.73
N THR A 12 17.36 13.57 5.29
CA THR A 12 17.17 13.40 6.74
C THR A 12 18.40 13.88 7.51
N LEU A 13 19.60 13.61 7.04
CA LEU A 13 20.83 14.11 7.65
C LEU A 13 20.89 15.64 7.60
N LEU A 14 20.54 16.24 6.47
CA LEU A 14 20.56 17.70 6.28
C LEU A 14 19.55 18.40 7.20
N VAL A 15 18.33 17.92 7.28
CA VAL A 15 17.30 18.47 8.17
C VAL A 15 17.68 18.32 9.63
N LEU A 16 18.22 17.16 10.04
CA LEU A 16 18.67 16.93 11.40
C LEU A 16 19.87 17.80 11.76
N THR A 17 20.87 17.93 10.87
CA THR A 17 22.03 18.79 11.14
C THR A 17 21.65 20.27 11.23
N LEU A 18 20.76 20.75 10.37
CA LEU A 18 20.28 22.12 10.41
C LEU A 18 19.45 22.41 11.69
N GLY A 19 18.54 21.51 12.03
CA GLY A 19 17.74 21.62 13.25
C GLY A 19 18.61 21.59 14.52
N MET A 20 19.63 20.73 14.54
CA MET A 20 20.57 20.67 15.66
C MET A 20 21.47 21.89 15.76
N ALA A 21 21.95 22.42 14.62
CA ALA A 21 22.72 23.66 14.62
C ALA A 21 21.91 24.83 15.20
N LEU A 22 20.65 24.94 14.81
CA LEU A 22 19.73 25.95 15.35
C LEU A 22 19.48 25.74 16.87
N ALA A 23 19.19 24.50 17.26
CA ALA A 23 18.97 24.19 18.69
C ALA A 23 20.20 24.48 19.54
N THR A 24 21.41 24.16 19.04
CA THR A 24 22.68 24.45 19.72
C THR A 24 22.92 25.94 19.83
N ALA A 25 22.63 26.72 18.78
CA ALA A 25 22.76 28.18 18.83
C ALA A 25 21.81 28.83 19.86
N LEU A 26 20.56 28.36 19.91
CA LEU A 26 19.58 28.80 20.88
C LEU A 26 19.97 28.42 22.33
N ALA A 27 20.42 27.15 22.50
CA ALA A 27 20.90 26.67 23.80
C ALA A 27 22.12 27.48 24.28
N TRP A 28 23.09 27.73 23.39
CA TRP A 28 24.24 28.58 23.68
C TRP A 28 23.82 29.97 24.16
N GLN A 29 22.92 30.62 23.44
CA GLN A 29 22.43 31.96 23.81
C GLN A 29 21.68 31.95 25.15
N ALA A 30 20.84 30.94 25.39
CA ALA A 30 20.10 30.80 26.63
C ALA A 30 21.04 30.55 27.83
N VAL A 31 22.00 29.64 27.70
CA VAL A 31 22.97 29.32 28.75
C VAL A 31 23.90 30.52 29.02
N ALA A 32 24.34 31.23 28.00
CA ALA A 32 25.16 32.41 28.15
C ALA A 32 24.44 33.53 28.90
N ASN A 33 23.17 33.76 28.56
CA ASN A 33 22.35 34.77 29.27
C ASN A 33 22.12 34.35 30.71
N LEU A 34 21.78 33.10 30.97
CA LEU A 34 21.55 32.55 32.31
C LEU A 34 22.83 32.67 33.16
N TYR A 35 23.99 32.33 32.59
CA TYR A 35 25.29 32.43 33.27
C TYR A 35 25.61 33.87 33.66
N ILE A 36 25.47 34.84 32.73
CA ILE A 36 25.72 36.26 33.01
C ILE A 36 24.76 36.78 34.09
N THR A 37 23.48 36.41 34.04
CA THR A 37 22.48 36.79 35.04
C THR A 37 22.85 36.24 36.43
N ALA A 38 23.18 34.94 36.49
CA ALA A 38 23.59 34.31 37.76
C ALA A 38 24.88 34.92 38.35
N GLN A 39 25.86 35.26 37.50
CA GLN A 39 27.06 35.94 37.94
C GLN A 39 26.78 37.38 38.45
N ARG A 40 25.86 38.09 37.77
CA ARG A 40 25.41 39.42 38.21
C ARG A 40 24.77 39.37 39.57
N ASP A 41 23.83 38.47 39.80
CA ASP A 41 23.12 38.32 41.08
C ASP A 41 24.05 37.90 42.21
N ASN A 42 24.97 36.98 41.93
CA ASN A 42 25.98 36.49 42.88
C ASN A 42 26.92 37.66 43.29
N LEU A 43 27.45 38.40 42.31
CA LEU A 43 28.36 39.50 42.58
C LEU A 43 27.67 40.63 43.36
N LEU A 44 26.42 40.93 43.04
CA LEU A 44 25.61 41.89 43.75
C LEU A 44 25.33 41.46 45.21
N ALA A 45 25.01 40.17 45.41
CA ALA A 45 24.83 39.62 46.76
C ALA A 45 26.10 39.73 47.58
N GLN A 46 27.27 39.39 47.01
CA GLN A 46 28.58 39.57 47.65
C GLN A 46 28.84 41.03 48.00
N ALA A 47 28.57 41.97 47.12
CA ALA A 47 28.74 43.37 47.37
C ALA A 47 27.87 43.84 48.56
N LYS A 48 26.59 43.42 48.61
CA LYS A 48 25.66 43.70 49.69
C LYS A 48 26.09 43.11 51.01
N LEU A 49 26.57 41.85 51.01
CA LEU A 49 27.07 41.20 52.26
C LEU A 49 28.27 41.89 52.83
N ILE A 50 29.24 42.29 51.98
CA ILE A 50 30.40 43.04 52.42
C ILE A 50 29.99 44.42 52.91
N ALA A 51 29.09 45.12 52.23
CA ALA A 51 28.57 46.43 52.68
C ALA A 51 27.86 46.34 54.04
N ALA A 52 27.05 45.32 54.28
CA ALA A 52 26.41 45.02 55.54
C ALA A 52 27.40 44.72 56.69
N ALA A 53 28.44 43.92 56.36
CA ALA A 53 29.51 43.65 57.34
C ALA A 53 30.36 44.84 57.76
N LEU A 54 30.40 45.88 56.96
CA LEU A 54 31.11 47.10 57.19
C LEU A 54 30.23 48.18 57.79
N GLN A 55 28.96 47.94 57.99
CA GLN A 55 28.03 48.88 58.60
C GLN A 55 28.44 49.26 60.05
N GLY A 56 28.48 50.56 60.34
CA GLY A 56 28.88 51.07 61.67
C GLY A 56 30.37 50.94 62.02
N GLN A 57 31.21 50.40 61.13
CA GLN A 57 32.66 50.33 61.35
C GLN A 57 33.41 51.46 60.71
N PRO A 58 34.51 51.94 61.36
CA PRO A 58 35.33 53.03 60.80
C PRO A 58 36.01 52.46 59.50
N LEU A 59 35.72 53.16 58.41
CA LEU A 59 36.35 52.79 57.13
C LEU A 59 37.83 53.19 57.07
N PRO A 60 38.68 52.40 56.43
CA PRO A 60 40.10 52.68 56.33
C PRO A 60 40.36 53.99 55.54
N THR A 61 40.97 54.95 56.19
CA THR A 61 41.23 56.30 55.65
C THR A 61 42.52 56.41 54.84
N ASN A 62 43.36 55.39 54.87
CA ASN A 62 44.67 55.50 54.22
C ASN A 62 44.76 54.51 53.07
N PRO A 63 45.08 54.94 51.83
CA PRO A 63 45.26 54.02 50.68
C PRO A 63 46.60 53.28 50.87
N GLN A 64 46.58 52.18 51.64
CA GLN A 64 47.72 51.29 51.66
C GLN A 64 47.76 50.54 50.30
N PRO A 65 48.92 50.52 49.63
CA PRO A 65 49.04 49.72 48.38
C PRO A 65 48.89 48.26 48.70
N TYR A 66 47.80 47.69 48.18
CA TYR A 66 47.59 46.27 48.04
C TYR A 66 48.01 45.40 49.24
N SER A 67 47.20 45.28 50.23
CA SER A 67 47.33 44.12 51.11
C SER A 67 47.04 42.86 50.25
N GLN A 68 48.05 42.03 50.08
CA GLN A 68 47.89 40.73 49.47
C GLN A 68 47.01 39.87 50.42
N THR A 69 45.73 39.98 50.29
CA THR A 69 44.79 39.06 50.91
C THR A 69 44.69 37.84 50.03
N SER A 70 45.64 36.93 50.26
CA SER A 70 45.84 35.68 49.55
C SER A 70 44.66 34.70 49.61
N ASN A 71 43.56 35.03 50.27
CA ASN A 71 42.46 34.10 50.54
C ASN A 71 41.09 34.57 50.06
N ILE A 72 40.99 35.69 49.33
CA ILE A 72 39.71 36.15 48.79
C ILE A 72 39.55 35.54 47.37
N ALA A 73 38.38 35.03 47.03
CA ALA A 73 38.05 34.29 45.83
C ALA A 73 38.78 34.75 44.56
N PRO A 74 39.48 33.84 43.86
CA PRO A 74 40.30 34.21 42.71
C PRO A 74 39.42 34.92 41.64
N GLY A 75 39.93 36.05 41.13
CA GLY A 75 39.26 36.79 40.07
C GLY A 75 38.34 37.95 40.56
N ILE A 76 38.16 38.15 41.86
CA ILE A 76 37.31 39.25 42.37
C ILE A 76 38.17 40.38 42.93
N HIS A 77 38.02 41.58 42.38
CA HIS A 77 38.59 42.80 42.91
C HIS A 77 37.62 43.55 43.78
N THR A 78 37.97 43.82 45.03
CA THR A 78 37.12 44.58 45.96
C THR A 78 37.81 45.93 46.26
N ARG A 79 37.07 47.01 46.04
CA ARG A 79 37.47 48.41 46.39
C ARG A 79 36.45 49.02 47.28
N LEU A 80 36.89 49.75 48.26
CA LEU A 80 36.05 50.65 49.09
C LEU A 80 36.24 52.08 48.54
N LEU A 81 35.11 52.69 48.18
CA LEU A 81 35.08 54.07 47.73
C LEU A 81 34.57 54.89 48.92
N THR A 82 35.39 55.85 49.42
CA THR A 82 35.06 56.80 50.48
C THR A 82 35.20 58.21 49.97
N GLU A 83 34.75 59.16 50.70
CA GLU A 83 34.91 60.61 50.38
C GLU A 83 36.36 61.02 50.15
N ASN A 84 37.32 60.34 50.79
CA ASN A 84 38.75 60.61 50.70
C ASN A 84 39.51 59.76 49.57
N GLY A 85 38.77 59.01 48.77
CA GLY A 85 39.36 58.29 47.69
C GLY A 85 38.99 56.77 47.67
N ALA A 86 39.53 56.06 46.69
CA ALA A 86 39.29 54.61 46.53
C ALA A 86 40.37 53.83 47.26
N VAL A 87 40.01 52.98 48.21
CA VAL A 87 40.89 52.06 48.91
C VAL A 87 40.71 50.66 48.36
N VAL A 88 41.77 49.96 47.85
CA VAL A 88 41.70 48.59 47.39
C VAL A 88 41.82 47.69 48.60
N VAL A 89 40.80 46.89 48.88
CA VAL A 89 40.73 46.02 50.07
C VAL A 89 41.16 44.56 49.74
N GLY A 90 41.03 44.16 48.51
CA GLY A 90 41.44 42.80 48.10
C GLY A 90 41.74 42.69 46.62
N LEU A 91 42.80 41.97 46.29
CA LEU A 91 43.12 41.54 44.91
C LEU A 91 43.03 40.02 44.84
N PRO A 92 42.52 39.48 43.72
CA PRO A 92 42.57 38.05 43.56
C PRO A 92 43.98 37.54 43.39
N LEU A 93 44.27 36.36 43.88
CA LEU A 93 45.45 35.62 43.44
C LEU A 93 45.34 35.37 41.93
N THR A 94 46.41 35.67 41.24
CA THR A 94 46.57 35.41 39.79
C THR A 94 46.46 33.89 39.56
N ASP A 95 45.33 33.46 39.06
CA ASP A 95 45.27 32.18 38.37
C ASP A 95 46.01 32.39 37.02
N LEU A 96 47.06 31.60 36.78
CA LEU A 96 47.98 31.72 35.63
C LEU A 96 47.28 31.61 34.26
N THR A 97 46.03 31.29 34.24
CA THR A 97 45.21 31.09 33.04
C THR A 97 44.39 32.33 32.62
N VAL A 98 44.21 33.31 33.47
CA VAL A 98 43.50 34.55 33.14
C VAL A 98 44.50 35.70 33.14
N GLN A 99 44.90 36.20 31.98
CA GLN A 99 45.65 37.45 31.89
C GLN A 99 44.81 38.57 32.41
N MET A 100 45.05 38.91 33.66
CA MET A 100 44.48 40.16 34.21
C MET A 100 45.19 41.35 33.56
N PRO A 101 44.42 42.41 33.24
CA PRO A 101 45.04 43.72 32.96
C PRO A 101 45.88 44.08 34.16
N LEU A 102 47.15 44.35 33.94
CA LEU A 102 48.12 44.72 34.96
C LEU A 102 47.49 45.70 35.95
N ALA A 103 47.46 45.31 37.21
CA ALA A 103 46.83 46.07 38.28
C ALA A 103 47.42 47.51 38.40
N GLU A 104 48.63 47.68 37.92
CA GLU A 104 49.32 48.96 37.86
C GLU A 104 48.60 49.98 37.00
N GLN A 105 47.94 49.61 35.90
CA GLN A 105 47.25 50.57 35.03
C GLN A 105 45.84 50.99 35.58
N ASN A 106 45.27 50.24 36.46
CA ASN A 106 43.94 50.54 37.03
C ASN A 106 43.96 51.08 38.47
N ALA A 107 45.10 51.04 39.14
CA ALA A 107 45.25 51.57 40.49
C ALA A 107 45.14 53.11 40.56
N SER A 108 45.27 53.77 39.40
CA SER A 108 45.31 55.26 39.29
C SER A 108 44.07 55.83 38.60
N LEU A 109 42.95 55.16 38.51
CA LEU A 109 41.72 55.82 38.06
C LEU A 109 41.36 56.91 39.11
N PRO A 110 41.30 58.18 38.74
CA PRO A 110 40.91 59.21 39.64
C PRO A 110 39.51 58.91 40.24
N THR A 111 39.32 59.16 41.50
CA THR A 111 38.05 58.90 42.18
C THR A 111 36.91 59.61 41.46
N SER A 112 37.18 60.78 40.87
CA SER A 112 36.21 61.48 40.03
C SER A 112 35.64 60.69 38.86
N VAL A 113 36.47 59.83 38.24
CA VAL A 113 36.05 58.95 37.12
C VAL A 113 35.23 57.75 37.63
N LEU A 114 35.54 57.29 38.81
CA LEU A 114 34.79 56.18 39.41
C LEU A 114 33.40 56.61 39.90
N LEU A 115 33.32 57.80 40.45
CA LEU A 115 32.04 58.39 40.94
C LEU A 115 31.05 58.68 39.79
N GLN A 116 31.52 58.90 38.57
CA GLN A 116 30.68 59.13 37.39
C GLN A 116 30.15 57.83 36.78
N ARG A 117 30.50 56.64 37.30
CA ARG A 117 30.02 55.41 36.81
C ARG A 117 28.56 55.13 37.23
N PRO A 118 27.66 54.76 36.33
CA PRO A 118 26.23 54.54 36.60
C PRO A 118 25.92 53.66 37.79
N GLU A 119 26.70 52.57 37.95
CA GLU A 119 26.55 51.64 39.07
C GLU A 119 26.96 52.29 40.40
N VAL A 120 27.97 53.09 40.36
CA VAL A 120 28.45 53.85 41.56
C VAL A 120 27.50 54.98 41.90
N GLU A 121 27.04 55.76 40.91
CA GLU A 121 26.04 56.76 41.07
C GLU A 121 24.71 56.21 41.64
N SER A 122 24.30 55.03 41.19
CA SER A 122 23.12 54.35 41.75
C SER A 122 23.35 53.96 43.22
N ALA A 123 24.53 53.48 43.56
CA ALA A 123 24.90 53.15 44.94
C ALA A 123 24.97 54.39 45.85
N LEU A 124 25.43 55.51 45.36
CA LEU A 124 25.38 56.81 46.11
C LEU A 124 23.95 57.26 46.41
N LYS A 125 22.99 56.86 45.58
CA LYS A 125 21.56 57.09 45.80
C LYS A 125 20.91 56.04 46.70
N GLY A 126 21.69 55.12 47.28
CA GLY A 126 21.22 54.02 48.15
C GLY A 126 20.75 52.75 47.43
N THR A 127 20.83 52.67 46.11
CA THR A 127 20.40 51.50 45.34
C THR A 127 21.58 50.74 44.81
N PRO A 128 21.80 49.44 45.26
CA PRO A 128 22.85 48.63 44.76
C PRO A 128 22.64 48.34 43.26
N ALA A 129 23.71 48.44 42.46
CA ALA A 129 23.64 48.27 41.01
C ALA A 129 24.81 47.46 40.43
N THR A 130 24.63 46.94 39.23
CA THR A 130 25.66 46.23 38.51
C THR A 130 25.83 46.79 37.09
N ALA A 131 27.03 46.72 36.55
CA ALA A 131 27.34 47.11 35.18
C ALA A 131 28.29 46.12 34.52
N LEU A 132 28.05 45.80 33.24
CA LEU A 132 28.93 45.00 32.41
C LEU A 132 29.69 45.92 31.46
N ARG A 133 31.03 45.88 31.52
CA ARG A 133 31.86 46.74 30.65
C ARG A 133 32.91 45.89 29.92
N ARG A 134 33.33 46.39 28.76
CA ARG A 134 34.53 45.90 28.07
C ARG A 134 35.73 46.76 28.48
N VAL A 135 36.76 46.09 28.95
CA VAL A 135 38.01 46.72 29.37
C VAL A 135 39.10 46.13 28.51
N LEU A 136 40.07 46.93 28.07
CA LEU A 136 41.24 46.56 27.27
C LEU A 136 41.11 45.20 26.48
N ASP A 137 41.27 45.22 25.17
CA ASP A 137 41.30 44.04 24.27
C ASP A 137 40.13 43.05 24.37
N SER A 138 38.87 43.58 24.50
CA SER A 138 37.63 42.76 24.51
C SER A 138 37.32 41.95 25.76
N GLN A 139 38.09 42.09 26.85
CA GLN A 139 37.73 41.44 28.12
C GLN A 139 36.48 42.04 28.73
N ARG A 140 35.48 41.23 29.03
CA ARG A 140 34.26 41.64 29.74
C ARG A 140 34.51 41.59 31.22
N VAL A 141 34.18 42.67 31.93
CA VAL A 141 34.30 42.71 33.38
C VAL A 141 32.92 43.11 33.94
N LEU A 142 32.42 42.33 34.88
CA LEU A 142 31.21 42.62 35.63
C LEU A 142 31.55 43.40 36.88
N TYR A 143 30.87 44.49 37.11
CA TYR A 143 31.01 45.37 38.27
C TYR A 143 29.74 45.31 39.10
N ALA A 144 29.88 45.36 40.42
CA ALA A 144 28.78 45.57 41.37
C ALA A 144 29.16 46.66 42.37
N ALA A 145 28.23 47.52 42.64
CA ALA A 145 28.35 48.58 43.64
C ALA A 145 27.24 48.47 44.68
N ALA A 146 27.57 48.48 45.96
CA ALA A 146 26.61 48.50 47.08
C ALA A 146 26.96 49.56 48.11
N PRO A 147 25.98 50.35 48.58
CA PRO A 147 26.19 51.41 49.59
C PRO A 147 26.48 50.80 50.96
N ILE A 148 27.37 51.43 51.71
CA ILE A 148 27.61 51.21 53.14
C ILE A 148 26.88 52.26 53.94
N HIS A 149 25.97 51.86 54.79
CA HIS A 149 25.19 52.78 55.62
C HIS A 149 25.80 52.91 57.01
N ALA A 150 25.78 54.11 57.55
CA ALA A 150 26.05 54.37 58.97
C ALA A 150 24.82 53.98 59.78
N ASP A 151 24.94 53.99 61.12
CA ASP A 151 23.86 53.69 62.05
C ASP A 151 22.69 54.73 61.99
N ASP A 152 22.97 55.90 61.52
CA ASP A 152 22.00 56.95 61.26
C ASP A 152 21.39 56.96 59.85
N GLY A 153 21.75 55.97 59.02
CA GLY A 153 21.20 55.75 57.67
C GLY A 153 21.85 56.50 56.51
N HIS A 154 22.81 57.42 56.80
CA HIS A 154 23.54 58.06 55.70
C HIS A 154 24.60 57.18 55.12
N ILE A 155 25.00 57.35 53.86
CA ILE A 155 25.96 56.59 53.16
C ILE A 155 27.37 57.01 53.49
N THR A 156 28.18 56.12 54.11
CA THR A 156 29.59 56.40 54.49
C THR A 156 30.59 55.92 53.44
N GLY A 157 30.16 55.09 52.53
CA GLY A 157 31.02 54.56 51.47
C GLY A 157 30.32 53.60 50.54
N ILE A 158 31.03 53.08 49.56
CA ILE A 158 30.53 52.16 48.58
C ILE A 158 31.48 50.92 48.47
N VAL A 159 30.96 49.76 48.58
CA VAL A 159 31.66 48.52 48.19
C VAL A 159 31.57 48.37 46.67
N TYR A 160 32.70 48.35 46.01
CA TYR A 160 32.81 48.21 44.56
C TYR A 160 33.61 46.97 44.23
N ILE A 161 32.95 45.98 43.60
CA ILE A 161 33.52 44.69 43.29
C ILE A 161 33.56 44.52 41.77
N ALA A 162 34.61 43.94 41.27
CA ALA A 162 34.79 43.63 39.85
C ALA A 162 35.24 42.18 39.66
N THR A 163 34.61 41.49 38.73
CA THR A 163 35.02 40.14 38.31
C THR A 163 35.13 40.01 36.79
N PRO A 164 36.23 39.48 36.27
CA PRO A 164 36.36 39.23 34.83
C PRO A 164 35.49 38.07 34.42
N LEU A 165 34.80 38.25 33.29
CA LEU A 165 34.06 37.16 32.65
C LEU A 165 34.90 36.50 31.56
N PRO A 166 34.72 35.23 31.27
CA PRO A 166 35.40 34.54 30.18
C PRO A 166 35.16 35.27 28.84
N ALA A 167 36.19 35.34 27.98
CA ALA A 167 36.09 35.99 26.67
C ALA A 167 34.95 35.44 25.80
N THR A 168 34.71 34.14 25.86
CA THR A 168 33.64 33.43 25.17
C THR A 168 32.26 33.64 25.78
N GLY A 169 32.16 34.33 26.94
CA GLY A 169 30.92 34.47 27.71
C GLY A 169 30.53 33.26 28.54
N LEU A 170 31.19 32.12 28.36
CA LEU A 170 30.96 30.86 29.10
C LEU A 170 32.30 30.23 29.54
N PRO A 171 32.33 29.58 30.70
CA PRO A 171 33.46 28.72 31.10
C PRO A 171 33.76 27.59 30.13
N THR A 172 35.04 27.24 29.98
CA THR A 172 35.48 26.20 29.02
C THR A 172 34.83 24.83 29.25
N ASN A 173 34.56 24.45 30.50
CA ASN A 173 33.88 23.23 30.85
C ASN A 173 32.46 23.17 30.31
N ILE A 174 31.71 24.26 30.37
CA ILE A 174 30.34 24.34 29.83
C ILE A 174 30.37 24.24 28.29
N ILE A 175 31.35 24.93 27.65
CA ILE A 175 31.55 24.84 26.20
C ILE A 175 31.82 23.39 25.78
N LEU A 176 32.69 22.67 26.51
CA LEU A 176 33.03 21.27 26.21
C LEU A 176 31.81 20.34 26.41
N GLN A 177 31.01 20.57 27.44
CA GLN A 177 29.77 19.80 27.67
C GLN A 177 28.75 20.02 26.55
N LEU A 178 28.53 21.27 26.12
CA LEU A 178 27.62 21.58 25.00
C LEU A 178 28.09 20.93 23.71
N PHE A 179 29.39 21.01 23.44
CA PHE A 179 29.98 20.38 22.24
C PHE A 179 29.86 18.85 22.29
N GLY A 180 30.13 18.23 23.44
CA GLY A 180 29.99 16.78 23.65
C GLY A 180 28.52 16.33 23.45
N ALA A 181 27.57 17.07 24.02
CA ALA A 181 26.14 16.80 23.85
C ALA A 181 25.70 16.91 22.37
N MET A 182 26.20 17.93 21.64
CA MET A 182 25.95 18.07 20.22
C MET A 182 26.47 16.89 19.41
N LEU A 183 27.71 16.46 19.68
CA LEU A 183 28.33 15.34 18.96
C LEU A 183 27.59 14.03 19.21
N LEU A 184 27.19 13.77 20.45
CA LEU A 184 26.37 12.61 20.81
C LEU A 184 25.03 12.61 20.07
N ALA A 185 24.36 13.76 20.04
CA ALA A 185 23.06 13.89 19.36
C ALA A 185 23.20 13.69 17.84
N VAL A 186 24.26 14.18 17.18
CA VAL A 186 24.54 13.91 15.74
C VAL A 186 24.77 12.43 15.51
N LEU A 187 25.51 11.76 16.40
CA LEU A 187 25.74 10.33 16.30
C LEU A 187 24.43 9.53 16.40
N LEU A 188 23.61 9.82 17.40
CA LEU A 188 22.31 9.17 17.59
C LEU A 188 21.38 9.40 16.41
N ALA A 189 21.28 10.63 15.91
CA ALA A 189 20.50 10.98 14.73
C ALA A 189 20.96 10.24 13.48
N SER A 190 22.27 10.11 13.29
CA SER A 190 22.86 9.36 12.17
C SER A 190 22.53 7.86 12.24
N LEU A 191 22.61 7.28 13.44
CA LEU A 191 22.23 5.87 13.67
C LEU A 191 20.74 5.62 13.43
N ALA A 192 19.87 6.49 13.98
CA ALA A 192 18.43 6.42 13.77
C ALA A 192 18.05 6.57 12.29
N GLY A 193 18.66 7.53 11.59
CA GLY A 193 18.43 7.72 10.15
C GLY A 193 18.85 6.51 9.30
N ARG A 194 19.98 5.88 9.64
CA ARG A 194 20.42 4.64 8.97
C ARG A 194 19.50 3.46 9.26
N TYR A 195 18.99 3.34 10.49
CA TYR A 195 18.04 2.30 10.87
C TYR A 195 16.72 2.46 10.09
N LEU A 196 16.16 3.67 10.08
CA LEU A 196 14.90 3.97 9.36
C LEU A 196 15.04 3.76 7.84
N ALA A 197 16.16 4.21 7.27
CA ALA A 197 16.45 4.00 5.85
C ALA A 197 16.55 2.52 5.48
N ARG A 198 17.04 1.67 6.38
CA ARG A 198 17.08 0.22 6.14
C ARG A 198 15.69 -0.43 6.25
N GLN A 199 14.86 0.00 7.19
CA GLN A 199 13.52 -0.55 7.36
C GLN A 199 12.55 -0.20 6.23
N ILE A 200 12.68 0.98 5.63
CA ILE A 200 11.74 1.45 4.60
C ILE A 200 12.33 1.27 3.20
N ALA A 201 13.57 1.71 2.96
CA ALA A 201 14.13 1.73 1.63
C ALA A 201 14.41 0.34 1.06
N ARG A 202 14.90 -0.61 1.89
CA ARG A 202 15.20 -1.97 1.41
C ARG A 202 13.98 -2.73 0.89
N PRO A 203 12.85 -2.84 1.61
CA PRO A 203 11.65 -3.49 1.09
C PRO A 203 11.12 -2.82 -0.18
N LEU A 204 11.15 -1.48 -0.27
CA LEU A 204 10.72 -0.75 -1.47
C LEU A 204 11.64 -1.00 -2.67
N GLU A 205 12.97 -1.05 -2.48
CA GLU A 205 13.91 -1.44 -3.53
C GLU A 205 13.67 -2.88 -3.99
N GLY A 206 13.38 -3.80 -3.06
CA GLY A 206 13.00 -5.19 -3.36
C GLY A 206 11.72 -5.28 -4.19
N LEU A 207 10.68 -4.53 -3.81
CA LEU A 207 9.43 -4.42 -4.57
C LEU A 207 9.67 -3.87 -5.99
N ALA A 208 10.44 -2.79 -6.12
CA ALA A 208 10.76 -2.20 -7.42
C ALA A 208 11.57 -3.16 -8.31
N THR A 209 12.49 -3.92 -7.71
CA THR A 209 13.26 -4.95 -8.42
C THR A 209 12.36 -6.09 -8.88
N ALA A 210 11.49 -6.62 -8.01
CA ALA A 210 10.53 -7.65 -8.37
C ALA A 210 9.60 -7.17 -9.49
N ALA A 211 9.07 -5.94 -9.42
CA ALA A 211 8.23 -5.35 -10.45
C ALA A 211 8.95 -5.25 -11.82
N THR A 212 10.21 -4.81 -11.83
CA THR A 212 10.99 -4.74 -13.09
C THR A 212 11.31 -6.12 -13.66
N THR A 213 11.51 -7.12 -12.82
CA THR A 213 11.76 -8.50 -13.23
C THR A 213 10.51 -9.12 -13.83
N ILE A 214 9.34 -8.90 -13.21
CA ILE A 214 8.04 -9.33 -13.73
C ILE A 214 7.72 -8.65 -15.06
N ALA A 215 7.97 -7.34 -15.18
CA ALA A 215 7.77 -6.59 -16.43
C ALA A 215 8.63 -7.12 -17.60
N ARG A 216 9.75 -7.80 -17.31
CA ARG A 216 10.59 -8.47 -18.30
C ARG A 216 10.13 -9.89 -18.63
N GLY A 217 9.04 -10.36 -18.01
CA GLY A 217 8.42 -11.66 -18.28
C GLY A 217 8.75 -12.77 -17.29
N ASP A 218 9.56 -12.54 -16.26
CA ASP A 218 9.80 -13.53 -15.20
C ASP A 218 8.74 -13.40 -14.11
N LEU A 219 7.69 -14.17 -14.23
CA LEU A 219 6.55 -14.22 -13.29
C LEU A 219 6.85 -15.02 -12.02
N HIS A 220 8.07 -15.58 -11.86
CA HIS A 220 8.48 -16.27 -10.64
C HIS A 220 9.07 -15.33 -9.60
N ALA A 221 9.42 -14.11 -9.97
CA ALA A 221 9.93 -13.11 -9.05
C ALA A 221 8.90 -12.82 -7.95
N ARG A 222 9.38 -12.66 -6.72
CA ARG A 222 8.54 -12.36 -5.54
C ARG A 222 9.07 -11.13 -4.82
N ALA A 223 8.14 -10.32 -4.33
CA ALA A 223 8.44 -9.21 -3.45
C ALA A 223 8.75 -9.72 -2.04
N PRO A 224 9.68 -9.07 -1.30
CA PRO A 224 9.94 -9.41 0.09
C PRO A 224 8.72 -9.11 0.96
N THR A 225 8.40 -10.03 1.89
CA THR A 225 7.26 -9.94 2.83
C THR A 225 7.72 -9.95 4.29
N ASP A 226 9.02 -9.88 4.55
CA ASP A 226 9.69 -9.94 5.85
C ASP A 226 9.88 -8.55 6.50
N SER A 227 9.04 -7.58 6.14
CA SER A 227 9.08 -6.23 6.72
C SER A 227 8.45 -6.20 8.11
N ASN A 228 9.07 -5.48 9.06
CA ASN A 228 8.49 -5.18 10.36
C ASN A 228 7.41 -4.08 10.31
N ILE A 229 7.15 -3.52 9.14
CA ILE A 229 6.12 -2.50 8.91
C ILE A 229 4.94 -3.20 8.25
N THR A 230 3.79 -3.20 8.93
CA THR A 230 2.57 -3.93 8.52
C THR A 230 2.09 -3.53 7.13
N GLU A 231 2.17 -2.24 6.79
CA GLU A 231 1.74 -1.72 5.48
C GLU A 231 2.65 -2.22 4.34
N LEU A 232 3.95 -2.32 4.58
CA LEU A 232 4.91 -2.85 3.59
C LEU A 232 4.77 -4.36 3.44
N GLN A 233 4.50 -5.08 4.53
CA GLN A 233 4.21 -6.50 4.49
C GLN A 233 2.93 -6.77 3.68
N GLY A 234 1.85 -6.03 3.96
CA GLY A 234 0.58 -6.12 3.23
C GLY A 234 0.75 -5.81 1.74
N LEU A 235 1.53 -4.78 1.41
CA LEU A 235 1.85 -4.43 0.03
C LEU A 235 2.62 -5.56 -0.69
N GLY A 236 3.62 -6.16 -0.03
CA GLY A 236 4.38 -7.30 -0.56
C GLY A 236 3.49 -8.53 -0.80
N GLN A 237 2.57 -8.85 0.14
CA GLN A 237 1.61 -9.93 0.00
C GLN A 237 0.64 -9.70 -1.17
N THR A 238 0.05 -8.51 -1.25
CA THR A 238 -0.86 -8.14 -2.34
C THR A 238 -0.16 -8.21 -3.70
N PHE A 239 1.07 -7.71 -3.77
CA PHE A 239 1.90 -7.79 -4.97
C PHE A 239 2.16 -9.24 -5.39
N ASN A 240 2.51 -10.12 -4.44
CA ASN A 240 2.75 -11.53 -4.71
C ASN A 240 1.47 -12.27 -5.15
N SER A 241 0.32 -11.95 -4.56
CA SER A 241 -0.99 -12.48 -4.98
C SER A 241 -1.34 -12.06 -6.41
N MET A 242 -1.12 -10.79 -6.76
CA MET A 242 -1.31 -10.29 -8.12
C MET A 242 -0.38 -11.02 -9.12
N THR A 243 0.88 -11.21 -8.76
CA THR A 243 1.86 -11.92 -9.61
C THR A 243 1.46 -13.38 -9.82
N GLU A 244 0.95 -14.04 -8.78
CA GLU A 244 0.46 -15.42 -8.87
C GLU A 244 -0.74 -15.51 -9.80
N SER A 245 -1.71 -14.59 -9.69
CA SER A 245 -2.86 -14.54 -10.60
C SER A 245 -2.42 -14.32 -12.06
N LEU A 246 -1.42 -13.44 -12.28
CA LEU A 246 -0.86 -13.19 -13.61
C LEU A 246 -0.15 -14.44 -14.16
N ARG A 247 0.60 -15.17 -13.33
CA ARG A 247 1.26 -16.42 -13.71
C ARG A 247 0.25 -17.49 -14.12
N GLN A 248 -0.80 -17.68 -13.31
CA GLN A 248 -1.88 -18.62 -13.62
C GLN A 248 -2.58 -18.27 -14.93
N SER A 249 -2.85 -16.99 -15.17
CA SER A 249 -3.44 -16.50 -16.41
C SER A 249 -2.53 -16.77 -17.63
N ASP A 250 -1.22 -16.54 -17.50
CA ASP A 250 -0.25 -16.80 -18.58
C ASP A 250 -0.11 -18.31 -18.88
N GLU A 251 -0.07 -19.14 -17.84
CA GLU A 251 -0.04 -20.60 -17.99
C GLU A 251 -1.31 -21.12 -18.65
N ALA A 252 -2.49 -20.66 -18.23
CA ALA A 252 -3.76 -21.03 -18.85
C ALA A 252 -3.80 -20.60 -20.33
N LYS A 253 -3.29 -19.42 -20.66
CA LYS A 253 -3.18 -18.94 -22.05
C LYS A 253 -2.23 -19.80 -22.89
N LYS A 254 -1.09 -20.19 -22.34
CA LYS A 254 -0.13 -21.07 -23.04
C LYS A 254 -0.71 -22.46 -23.29
N ALA A 255 -1.37 -23.04 -22.28
CA ALA A 255 -2.07 -24.32 -22.42
C ALA A 255 -3.15 -24.25 -23.50
N PHE A 256 -3.98 -23.20 -23.47
CA PHE A 256 -5.01 -22.98 -24.50
C PHE A 256 -4.43 -22.92 -25.92
N ILE A 257 -3.34 -22.17 -26.14
CA ILE A 257 -2.69 -22.09 -27.47
C ILE A 257 -2.16 -23.45 -27.90
N ALA A 258 -1.58 -24.23 -26.97
CA ALA A 258 -1.09 -25.59 -27.28
C ALA A 258 -2.23 -26.52 -27.70
N ASP A 259 -3.36 -26.50 -26.96
CA ASP A 259 -4.53 -27.32 -27.26
C ASP A 259 -5.17 -26.89 -28.58
N VAL A 260 -5.34 -25.60 -28.87
CA VAL A 260 -5.81 -25.09 -30.16
C VAL A 260 -4.92 -25.62 -31.32
N THR A 261 -3.60 -25.49 -31.15
CA THR A 261 -2.64 -25.92 -32.15
C THR A 261 -2.77 -27.44 -32.44
N HIS A 262 -2.96 -28.21 -31.36
CA HIS A 262 -3.12 -29.66 -31.49
C HIS A 262 -4.42 -30.05 -32.20
N GLU A 263 -5.55 -29.42 -31.82
CA GLU A 263 -6.87 -29.70 -32.39
C GLU A 263 -7.02 -29.21 -33.85
N LEU A 264 -6.28 -28.16 -34.25
CA LEU A 264 -6.20 -27.74 -35.64
C LEU A 264 -5.29 -28.64 -36.49
N ARG A 265 -4.17 -29.11 -35.94
CA ARG A 265 -3.19 -29.92 -36.69
C ARG A 265 -3.77 -31.26 -37.14
N THR A 266 -4.57 -31.93 -36.31
CA THR A 266 -5.11 -33.25 -36.60
C THR A 266 -5.97 -33.28 -37.86
N PRO A 267 -7.04 -32.44 -38.01
CA PRO A 267 -7.86 -32.45 -39.24
C PRO A 267 -7.07 -31.98 -40.47
N LEU A 268 -6.15 -31.02 -40.30
CA LEU A 268 -5.27 -30.60 -41.40
C LEU A 268 -4.39 -31.72 -41.93
N THR A 269 -3.86 -32.60 -41.04
CA THR A 269 -3.07 -33.74 -41.43
C THR A 269 -3.91 -34.78 -42.18
N VAL A 270 -5.16 -34.99 -41.77
CA VAL A 270 -6.08 -35.89 -42.48
C VAL A 270 -6.41 -35.34 -43.86
N ILE A 271 -6.75 -34.07 -43.98
CA ILE A 271 -7.04 -33.42 -45.25
C ILE A 271 -5.82 -33.52 -46.18
N LYS A 272 -4.62 -33.17 -45.69
CA LYS A 272 -3.39 -33.25 -46.45
C LYS A 272 -3.10 -34.68 -46.93
N GLY A 273 -3.15 -35.67 -46.04
CA GLY A 273 -2.93 -37.07 -46.41
C GLY A 273 -3.98 -37.60 -47.41
N THR A 274 -5.24 -37.12 -47.31
CA THR A 274 -6.27 -37.45 -48.29
C THR A 274 -5.96 -36.85 -49.67
N ILE A 275 -5.44 -35.63 -49.72
CA ILE A 275 -5.00 -35.01 -50.99
C ILE A 275 -3.85 -35.78 -51.59
N GLU A 276 -2.80 -36.11 -50.83
CA GLU A 276 -1.66 -36.91 -51.27
C GLU A 276 -2.10 -38.25 -51.81
N THR A 277 -3.05 -38.93 -51.11
CA THR A 277 -3.61 -40.21 -51.58
C THR A 277 -4.37 -40.06 -52.91
N LEU A 278 -5.10 -39.00 -53.10
CA LEU A 278 -5.78 -38.71 -54.38
C LEU A 278 -4.77 -38.42 -55.51
N GLU A 279 -3.69 -37.70 -55.23
CA GLU A 279 -2.62 -37.42 -56.17
C GLU A 279 -1.85 -38.66 -56.58
N ASP A 280 -1.64 -39.62 -55.66
CA ASP A 280 -0.92 -40.90 -55.86
C ASP A 280 -1.73 -41.96 -56.65
N GLY A 281 -2.86 -41.57 -57.25
CA GLY A 281 -3.62 -42.41 -58.16
C GLY A 281 -5.02 -42.81 -57.70
N ALA A 282 -5.45 -42.45 -56.47
CA ALA A 282 -6.81 -42.71 -56.02
C ALA A 282 -7.89 -41.86 -56.74
N LEU A 283 -7.49 -40.92 -57.59
CA LEU A 283 -8.38 -40.20 -58.47
C LEU A 283 -9.08 -41.09 -59.49
N ASP A 284 -8.44 -42.17 -59.93
CA ASP A 284 -8.95 -43.11 -60.91
C ASP A 284 -9.83 -44.21 -60.27
N ASP A 285 -9.81 -44.33 -58.94
CA ASP A 285 -10.69 -45.23 -58.19
C ASP A 285 -12.07 -44.61 -57.96
N HIS A 286 -13.05 -45.01 -58.77
CA HIS A 286 -14.42 -44.47 -58.73
C HIS A 286 -15.15 -44.75 -57.41
N GLU A 287 -14.85 -45.80 -56.66
CA GLU A 287 -15.49 -46.12 -55.38
C GLU A 287 -14.76 -45.46 -54.22
N GLY A 288 -13.43 -45.46 -54.17
CA GLY A 288 -12.62 -44.91 -53.08
C GLY A 288 -12.61 -43.38 -53.05
N ARG A 289 -12.60 -42.73 -54.25
CA ARG A 289 -12.58 -41.28 -54.37
C ARG A 289 -13.73 -40.57 -53.63
N GLY A 290 -14.96 -41.10 -53.72
CA GLY A 290 -16.15 -40.57 -53.06
C GLY A 290 -16.00 -40.56 -51.53
N ALA A 291 -15.46 -41.60 -50.96
CA ALA A 291 -15.22 -41.73 -49.52
C ALA A 291 -14.13 -40.73 -49.04
N LEU A 292 -13.05 -40.57 -49.81
CA LEU A 292 -11.97 -39.65 -49.52
C LEU A 292 -12.45 -38.20 -49.55
N LEU A 293 -13.19 -37.78 -50.59
CA LEU A 293 -13.79 -36.45 -50.68
C LEU A 293 -14.77 -36.16 -49.54
N THR A 294 -15.62 -37.15 -49.20
CA THR A 294 -16.55 -37.04 -48.07
C THR A 294 -15.80 -36.90 -46.73
N SER A 295 -14.66 -37.56 -46.59
CA SER A 295 -13.79 -37.43 -45.40
C SER A 295 -13.19 -36.02 -45.32
N MET A 296 -12.65 -35.50 -46.44
CA MET A 296 -12.13 -34.13 -46.49
C MET A 296 -13.21 -33.10 -46.14
N GLN A 297 -14.39 -33.25 -46.70
CA GLN A 297 -15.50 -32.34 -46.41
C GLN A 297 -15.86 -32.34 -44.91
N ARG A 298 -15.97 -33.51 -44.28
CA ARG A 298 -16.24 -33.66 -42.85
C ARG A 298 -15.16 -32.97 -41.98
N GLU A 299 -13.90 -33.13 -42.32
CA GLU A 299 -12.81 -32.49 -41.56
C GLU A 299 -12.77 -30.97 -41.80
N THR A 300 -13.11 -30.51 -43.00
CA THR A 300 -13.24 -29.05 -43.27
C THR A 300 -14.39 -28.47 -42.48
N ASP A 301 -15.57 -29.06 -42.44
CA ASP A 301 -16.71 -28.61 -41.66
C ASP A 301 -16.41 -28.64 -40.15
N ARG A 302 -15.63 -29.62 -39.70
CA ARG A 302 -15.14 -29.68 -38.32
C ARG A 302 -14.22 -28.50 -38.00
N LEU A 303 -13.27 -28.15 -38.89
CA LEU A 303 -12.39 -27.01 -38.72
C LEU A 303 -13.18 -25.68 -38.66
N ILE A 304 -14.14 -25.51 -39.54
CA ILE A 304 -15.00 -24.32 -39.54
C ILE A 304 -15.74 -24.15 -38.20
N ARG A 305 -16.32 -25.28 -37.71
CA ARG A 305 -16.98 -25.26 -36.40
C ARG A 305 -16.00 -24.89 -35.29
N LEU A 306 -14.83 -25.54 -35.25
CA LEU A 306 -13.80 -25.29 -34.24
C LEU A 306 -13.36 -23.79 -34.22
N VAL A 307 -13.13 -23.20 -35.40
CA VAL A 307 -12.76 -21.78 -35.52
C VAL A 307 -13.88 -20.89 -34.99
N ASN A 308 -15.14 -21.15 -35.35
CA ASN A 308 -16.28 -20.39 -34.87
C ASN A 308 -16.46 -20.52 -33.34
N GLU A 309 -16.28 -21.71 -32.77
CA GLU A 309 -16.29 -21.97 -31.34
C GLU A 309 -15.19 -21.18 -30.61
N LEU A 310 -13.98 -21.15 -31.14
CA LEU A 310 -12.86 -20.36 -30.61
C LEU A 310 -13.12 -18.85 -30.66
N LEU A 311 -13.74 -18.35 -31.76
CA LEU A 311 -14.11 -16.95 -31.87
C LEU A 311 -15.14 -16.54 -30.81
N VAL A 312 -16.12 -17.41 -30.51
CA VAL A 312 -17.09 -17.15 -29.44
C VAL A 312 -16.39 -17.02 -28.09
N LEU A 313 -15.53 -18.00 -27.76
CA LEU A 313 -14.79 -17.99 -26.48
C LEU A 313 -13.86 -16.80 -26.36
N THR A 314 -13.11 -16.46 -27.42
CA THR A 314 -12.18 -15.30 -27.35
C THR A 314 -12.90 -13.97 -27.21
N ARG A 315 -14.07 -13.82 -27.84
CA ARG A 315 -14.91 -12.64 -27.65
C ARG A 315 -15.54 -12.56 -26.27
N ALA A 316 -15.96 -13.70 -25.71
CA ALA A 316 -16.49 -13.77 -24.36
C ALA A 316 -15.42 -13.38 -23.33
N ASP A 317 -14.20 -13.91 -23.42
CA ASP A 317 -13.07 -13.57 -22.54
C ASP A 317 -12.70 -12.08 -22.59
N ALA A 318 -12.78 -11.50 -23.76
CA ALA A 318 -12.50 -10.08 -23.94
C ALA A 318 -13.65 -9.17 -23.47
N GLY A 319 -14.78 -9.72 -23.00
CA GLY A 319 -16.00 -8.96 -22.73
C GLY A 319 -16.58 -8.26 -23.98
N ALA A 320 -16.17 -8.73 -25.17
CA ALA A 320 -16.53 -8.15 -26.45
C ALA A 320 -17.63 -8.94 -27.20
N LEU A 321 -18.30 -9.85 -26.49
CA LEU A 321 -19.42 -10.59 -27.06
C LEU A 321 -20.60 -9.63 -27.21
N GLN A 322 -20.97 -9.37 -28.45
CA GLN A 322 -22.19 -8.59 -28.75
C GLN A 322 -23.39 -9.51 -28.62
N LEU A 323 -24.26 -9.22 -27.66
CA LEU A 323 -25.50 -9.94 -27.41
C LEU A 323 -26.68 -9.07 -27.81
N ASN A 324 -27.62 -9.62 -28.54
CA ASN A 324 -28.90 -9.02 -28.84
C ASN A 324 -29.94 -9.54 -27.84
N LEU A 325 -29.90 -8.96 -26.61
CA LEU A 325 -30.79 -9.39 -25.54
C LEU A 325 -32.21 -8.97 -25.83
N GLN A 326 -33.14 -9.92 -25.84
CA GLN A 326 -34.57 -9.71 -26.02
C GLN A 326 -35.38 -10.73 -25.18
N PRO A 327 -36.64 -10.46 -24.91
CA PRO A 327 -37.53 -11.46 -24.26
C PRO A 327 -37.63 -12.73 -25.11
N VAL A 328 -37.27 -13.86 -24.57
CA VAL A 328 -37.29 -15.17 -25.25
C VAL A 328 -38.12 -16.14 -24.40
N ASP A 329 -39.11 -16.78 -24.99
CA ASP A 329 -39.80 -17.90 -24.37
C ASP A 329 -38.89 -19.15 -24.40
N LEU A 330 -38.32 -19.50 -23.25
CA LEU A 330 -37.38 -20.60 -23.12
C LEU A 330 -38.03 -21.96 -23.39
N LEU A 331 -39.34 -22.11 -23.07
CA LEU A 331 -40.06 -23.35 -23.32
C LEU A 331 -40.29 -23.60 -24.81
N GLU A 332 -40.69 -22.56 -25.55
CA GLU A 332 -40.87 -22.62 -26.99
C GLU A 332 -39.56 -22.92 -27.68
N LEU A 333 -38.47 -22.19 -27.27
CA LEU A 333 -37.13 -22.41 -27.82
C LEU A 333 -36.63 -23.84 -27.56
N ALA A 334 -36.79 -24.36 -26.34
CA ALA A 334 -36.37 -25.70 -26.01
C ALA A 334 -37.13 -26.79 -26.83
N ARG A 335 -38.43 -26.58 -27.03
CA ARG A 335 -39.26 -27.45 -27.90
C ARG A 335 -38.74 -27.44 -29.33
N ALA A 336 -38.50 -26.27 -29.93
CA ALA A 336 -37.98 -26.13 -31.29
C ALA A 336 -36.61 -26.78 -31.44
N ARG A 337 -35.71 -26.65 -30.41
CA ARG A 337 -34.40 -27.32 -30.46
C ARG A 337 -34.55 -28.86 -30.32
N CYS A 338 -35.41 -29.35 -29.45
CA CYS A 338 -35.68 -30.81 -29.34
C CYS A 338 -36.24 -31.36 -30.65
N GLU A 339 -37.14 -30.65 -31.32
CA GLU A 339 -37.62 -31.06 -32.66
C GLU A 339 -36.49 -31.12 -33.68
N THR A 340 -35.56 -30.14 -33.68
CA THR A 340 -34.40 -30.16 -34.57
C THR A 340 -33.49 -31.36 -34.33
N PHE A 341 -33.30 -31.77 -33.09
CA PHE A 341 -32.48 -32.92 -32.71
C PHE A 341 -33.23 -34.28 -32.78
N SER A 342 -34.55 -34.30 -32.94
CA SER A 342 -35.38 -35.50 -32.98
C SER A 342 -34.92 -36.53 -34.00
N PRO A 343 -34.54 -36.16 -35.27
CA PRO A 343 -34.05 -37.16 -36.23
C PRO A 343 -32.74 -37.85 -35.79
N LEU A 344 -31.86 -37.08 -35.09
CA LEU A 344 -30.59 -37.63 -34.58
C LEU A 344 -30.85 -38.56 -33.38
N ALA A 345 -31.71 -38.17 -32.46
CA ALA A 345 -32.10 -38.95 -31.29
C ALA A 345 -32.81 -40.27 -31.72
N THR A 346 -33.74 -40.20 -32.67
CA THR A 346 -34.45 -41.38 -33.23
C THR A 346 -33.51 -42.38 -33.84
N ARG A 347 -32.46 -41.93 -34.57
CA ARG A 347 -31.43 -42.82 -35.12
C ARG A 347 -30.67 -43.60 -34.06
N GLN A 348 -30.59 -43.05 -32.84
CA GLN A 348 -29.94 -43.70 -31.69
C GLN A 348 -30.94 -44.36 -30.74
N ALA A 349 -32.21 -44.42 -31.10
CA ALA A 349 -33.32 -44.93 -30.26
C ALA A 349 -33.42 -44.20 -28.92
N ILE A 350 -33.20 -42.88 -28.92
CA ILE A 350 -33.31 -42.02 -27.74
C ILE A 350 -34.59 -41.21 -27.82
N GLU A 351 -35.35 -41.11 -26.71
CA GLU A 351 -36.57 -40.31 -26.59
C GLU A 351 -36.23 -38.94 -26.01
N LEU A 352 -36.66 -37.84 -26.65
CA LEU A 352 -36.55 -36.46 -26.14
C LEU A 352 -37.85 -36.03 -25.53
N LYS A 353 -37.81 -35.54 -24.26
CA LYS A 353 -38.98 -35.03 -23.54
C LYS A 353 -38.75 -33.63 -23.06
N VAL A 354 -39.70 -32.73 -23.27
CA VAL A 354 -39.70 -31.35 -22.68
C VAL A 354 -40.80 -31.30 -21.63
N LEU A 355 -40.39 -31.03 -20.39
CA LEU A 355 -41.29 -30.98 -19.25
C LEU A 355 -41.29 -29.55 -18.62
N PRO A 356 -42.35 -28.77 -18.80
CA PRO A 356 -42.55 -27.58 -17.98
C PRO A 356 -42.93 -28.05 -16.56
N LEU A 357 -42.14 -27.63 -15.57
CA LEU A 357 -42.44 -27.92 -14.17
C LEU A 357 -43.22 -26.76 -13.58
N PRO A 358 -44.38 -27.05 -12.88
CA PRO A 358 -45.13 -25.99 -12.21
C PRO A 358 -44.29 -25.41 -11.06
N ARG A 359 -44.50 -24.12 -10.79
CA ARG A 359 -43.88 -23.37 -9.69
C ARG A 359 -43.93 -24.17 -8.38
N SER A 360 -42.84 -24.32 -7.69
CA SER A 360 -42.78 -24.84 -6.33
C SER A 360 -43.61 -23.92 -5.41
N ASN A 361 -44.66 -24.49 -4.80
CA ASN A 361 -45.72 -23.79 -4.04
C ASN A 361 -45.14 -22.87 -2.96
N ASN A 362 -45.17 -21.56 -3.17
CA ASN A 362 -45.28 -20.53 -2.10
C ASN A 362 -45.67 -19.13 -2.63
N PHE A 363 -46.35 -19.02 -3.77
CA PHE A 363 -46.86 -17.73 -4.22
C PHE A 363 -48.36 -17.80 -4.43
N SER A 364 -49.12 -17.05 -3.59
CA SER A 364 -50.52 -16.77 -3.85
C SER A 364 -50.62 -15.76 -5.00
N PRO A 365 -51.41 -16.02 -6.06
CA PRO A 365 -51.62 -15.05 -7.12
C PRO A 365 -52.31 -13.79 -6.55
N PRO A 366 -52.00 -12.59 -7.08
CA PRO A 366 -52.76 -11.39 -6.73
C PRO A 366 -54.23 -11.58 -7.08
N PRO A 367 -55.17 -11.04 -6.27
CA PRO A 367 -56.59 -11.21 -6.51
C PRO A 367 -56.97 -10.59 -7.85
N CYS A 368 -57.37 -11.42 -8.80
CA CYS A 368 -58.00 -10.97 -10.03
C CYS A 368 -59.32 -10.27 -9.71
N SER A 369 -59.43 -8.99 -10.07
CA SER A 369 -60.72 -8.30 -10.13
C SER A 369 -61.61 -9.03 -11.12
N ASP A 370 -62.79 -9.43 -10.62
CA ASP A 370 -63.89 -10.01 -11.39
C ASP A 370 -64.27 -9.07 -12.55
N ASP A 371 -63.93 -9.43 -13.74
CA ASP A 371 -64.76 -9.20 -14.95
C ASP A 371 -64.00 -9.64 -16.21
N PHE A 372 -64.00 -10.94 -16.54
CA PHE A 372 -63.90 -11.38 -17.94
C PHE A 372 -64.33 -12.83 -18.06
N SER A 373 -65.34 -13.04 -18.91
CA SER A 373 -65.96 -14.30 -19.28
C SER A 373 -64.91 -15.35 -19.69
N ARG A 374 -65.01 -16.57 -19.12
CA ARG A 374 -64.20 -17.73 -19.49
C ARG A 374 -64.36 -18.06 -20.99
N PRO A 375 -63.26 -18.23 -21.74
CA PRO A 375 -63.25 -19.12 -22.91
C PRO A 375 -62.88 -20.52 -22.47
N ASP A 376 -63.71 -21.45 -22.87
CA ASP A 376 -63.47 -22.90 -22.79
C ASP A 376 -62.32 -23.28 -23.74
N SER A 377 -61.11 -23.37 -23.27
CA SER A 377 -60.07 -24.24 -23.80
C SER A 377 -58.84 -24.21 -22.88
N ALA A 378 -58.59 -25.30 -22.23
CA ALA A 378 -57.51 -25.53 -21.26
C ALA A 378 -56.08 -25.59 -21.89
N THR A 379 -55.87 -24.93 -23.04
CA THR A 379 -54.62 -25.05 -23.82
C THR A 379 -53.86 -23.73 -24.01
N GLU A 380 -54.40 -22.59 -23.57
CA GLU A 380 -53.85 -21.28 -23.94
C GLU A 380 -53.30 -20.42 -22.79
N VAL A 381 -53.29 -20.90 -21.54
CA VAL A 381 -52.88 -20.11 -20.35
C VAL A 381 -51.47 -20.42 -19.87
N ALA A 382 -50.68 -21.22 -20.58
CA ALA A 382 -49.33 -21.65 -20.17
C ALA A 382 -48.17 -20.85 -20.77
N THR A 383 -48.39 -19.74 -21.46
CA THR A 383 -47.40 -19.20 -22.39
C THR A 383 -46.52 -18.03 -21.86
N THR A 384 -46.72 -17.52 -20.65
CA THR A 384 -46.02 -16.31 -20.18
C THR A 384 -44.98 -16.51 -19.05
N TRP A 385 -44.85 -17.71 -18.53
CA TRP A 385 -44.08 -17.95 -17.29
C TRP A 385 -42.59 -18.21 -17.48
N PHE A 386 -42.09 -18.53 -18.68
CA PHE A 386 -40.73 -18.92 -18.92
C PHE A 386 -39.95 -17.95 -19.80
N THR A 387 -40.28 -16.64 -19.74
CA THR A 387 -39.66 -15.61 -20.55
C THR A 387 -38.38 -15.12 -19.86
N VAL A 388 -37.25 -15.25 -20.55
CA VAL A 388 -35.92 -14.79 -20.09
C VAL A 388 -35.41 -13.68 -20.98
N LEU A 389 -34.58 -12.81 -20.43
CA LEU A 389 -33.86 -11.80 -21.21
C LEU A 389 -32.59 -12.42 -21.77
N ALA A 390 -32.61 -12.82 -23.04
CA ALA A 390 -31.49 -13.55 -23.66
C ALA A 390 -31.35 -13.21 -25.15
N ASP A 391 -30.22 -13.60 -25.72
CA ASP A 391 -30.00 -13.62 -27.17
C ASP A 391 -30.47 -14.99 -27.69
N PRO A 392 -31.49 -15.05 -28.57
CA PRO A 392 -32.10 -16.32 -29.00
C PRO A 392 -31.15 -17.21 -29.77
N ASP A 393 -30.24 -16.64 -30.58
CA ASP A 393 -29.25 -17.41 -31.34
C ASP A 393 -28.23 -18.04 -30.39
N ARG A 394 -27.77 -17.26 -29.39
CA ARG A 394 -26.80 -17.75 -28.40
C ARG A 394 -27.42 -18.74 -27.44
N LEU A 395 -28.66 -18.53 -27.03
CA LEU A 395 -29.38 -19.49 -26.19
C LEU A 395 -29.69 -20.78 -26.95
N SER A 396 -30.03 -20.70 -28.24
CA SER A 396 -30.11 -21.88 -29.12
C SER A 396 -28.78 -22.65 -29.16
N GLN A 397 -27.67 -21.94 -29.29
CA GLN A 397 -26.34 -22.55 -29.29
C GLN A 397 -26.01 -23.26 -27.95
N VAL A 398 -26.46 -22.70 -26.82
CA VAL A 398 -26.35 -23.36 -25.50
C VAL A 398 -27.12 -24.68 -25.49
N LEU A 399 -28.43 -24.64 -25.86
CA LEU A 399 -29.26 -25.82 -25.90
C LEU A 399 -28.72 -26.89 -26.86
N ASP A 400 -28.19 -26.49 -28.03
CA ASP A 400 -27.57 -27.38 -28.99
C ASP A 400 -26.36 -28.13 -28.42
N ASN A 401 -25.53 -27.41 -27.70
CA ASN A 401 -24.35 -27.97 -27.01
C ASN A 401 -24.77 -28.98 -25.94
N LEU A 402 -25.79 -28.64 -25.13
CA LEU A 402 -26.28 -29.54 -24.08
C LEU A 402 -26.99 -30.77 -24.65
N LEU A 403 -27.91 -30.59 -25.61
CA LEU A 403 -28.62 -31.71 -26.27
C LEU A 403 -27.67 -32.58 -27.04
N GLY A 404 -26.73 -32.02 -27.80
CA GLY A 404 -25.72 -32.73 -28.53
C GLY A 404 -24.82 -33.60 -27.64
N ASN A 405 -24.44 -33.09 -26.47
CA ASN A 405 -23.71 -33.84 -25.45
C ASN A 405 -24.56 -34.99 -24.86
N ALA A 406 -25.80 -34.67 -24.46
CA ALA A 406 -26.73 -35.67 -23.89
C ALA A 406 -26.97 -36.85 -24.87
N ILE A 407 -27.26 -36.55 -26.15
CA ILE A 407 -27.47 -37.59 -27.18
C ILE A 407 -26.21 -38.44 -27.39
N ARG A 408 -25.05 -37.82 -27.42
CA ARG A 408 -23.76 -38.52 -27.65
C ARG A 408 -23.42 -39.53 -26.54
N HIS A 409 -23.75 -39.17 -25.28
CA HIS A 409 -23.35 -39.96 -24.13
C HIS A 409 -24.44 -40.88 -23.59
N SER A 410 -25.66 -40.79 -24.13
CA SER A 410 -26.79 -41.67 -23.77
C SER A 410 -26.76 -43.02 -24.48
N PRO A 411 -27.10 -44.12 -23.81
CA PRO A 411 -27.29 -45.39 -24.42
C PRO A 411 -28.58 -45.44 -25.28
N ALA A 412 -28.67 -46.41 -26.17
CA ALA A 412 -29.91 -46.66 -26.90
C ALA A 412 -31.07 -47.03 -25.95
N ASN A 413 -32.28 -46.65 -26.33
CA ASN A 413 -33.51 -46.82 -25.54
C ASN A 413 -33.55 -46.02 -24.21
N SER A 414 -32.80 -44.91 -24.12
CA SER A 414 -32.82 -44.00 -23.01
C SER A 414 -33.71 -42.79 -23.29
N THR A 415 -34.00 -42.01 -22.25
CA THR A 415 -34.77 -40.74 -22.34
C THR A 415 -33.87 -39.57 -21.93
N ILE A 416 -33.85 -38.53 -22.73
CA ILE A 416 -33.27 -37.24 -22.38
C ILE A 416 -34.43 -36.29 -22.03
N THR A 417 -34.37 -35.68 -20.85
CA THR A 417 -35.41 -34.80 -20.34
C THR A 417 -34.89 -33.38 -20.29
N VAL A 418 -35.57 -32.45 -20.93
CA VAL A 418 -35.38 -31.01 -20.76
C VAL A 418 -36.47 -30.49 -19.83
N SER A 419 -36.14 -30.11 -18.61
CA SER A 419 -37.05 -29.53 -17.66
C SER A 419 -36.85 -28.02 -17.50
N ILE A 420 -37.93 -27.27 -17.42
CA ILE A 420 -37.92 -25.82 -17.30
C ILE A 420 -38.77 -25.45 -16.10
N GLU A 421 -38.20 -24.71 -15.18
CA GLU A 421 -38.83 -24.31 -13.92
C GLU A 421 -38.57 -22.81 -13.65
N GLU A 422 -39.61 -22.13 -13.17
CA GLU A 422 -39.46 -20.78 -12.64
C GLU A 422 -38.84 -20.86 -11.24
N LYS A 423 -37.72 -20.18 -11.01
CA LYS A 423 -36.99 -20.24 -9.75
C LYS A 423 -36.36 -18.89 -9.41
N ASP A 424 -36.64 -18.43 -8.21
CA ASP A 424 -36.25 -17.10 -7.76
C ASP A 424 -36.75 -16.01 -8.74
N ASP A 425 -35.88 -15.06 -9.12
CA ASP A 425 -36.20 -14.01 -10.08
C ASP A 425 -35.84 -14.39 -11.53
N GLY A 426 -35.90 -15.69 -11.88
CA GLY A 426 -35.47 -16.17 -13.19
C GLY A 426 -36.07 -17.52 -13.57
N VAL A 427 -35.51 -18.11 -14.61
CA VAL A 427 -35.94 -19.42 -15.12
C VAL A 427 -34.72 -20.35 -15.14
N GLU A 428 -34.91 -21.52 -14.56
CA GLU A 428 -33.94 -22.62 -14.57
C GLU A 428 -34.32 -23.62 -15.67
N CYS A 429 -33.33 -24.00 -16.48
CA CYS A 429 -33.47 -25.06 -17.48
C CYS A 429 -32.44 -26.16 -17.21
N SER A 430 -32.90 -27.40 -17.14
CA SER A 430 -32.05 -28.58 -16.94
C SER A 430 -32.18 -29.55 -18.10
N VAL A 431 -31.05 -30.02 -18.59
CA VAL A 431 -30.96 -31.13 -19.55
C VAL A 431 -30.39 -32.34 -18.82
N SER A 432 -31.20 -33.38 -18.68
CA SER A 432 -30.86 -34.59 -17.95
C SER A 432 -30.78 -35.80 -18.93
N ASP A 433 -29.69 -36.51 -18.91
CA ASP A 433 -29.46 -37.73 -19.67
C ASP A 433 -29.32 -38.94 -18.74
N GLN A 434 -29.48 -40.15 -19.34
CA GLN A 434 -29.28 -41.43 -18.69
C GLN A 434 -28.00 -42.13 -19.22
N GLY A 435 -26.95 -41.33 -19.43
CA GLY A 435 -25.68 -41.75 -19.97
C GLY A 435 -24.78 -42.44 -18.95
N THR A 436 -23.52 -42.56 -19.31
CA THR A 436 -22.48 -43.19 -18.46
C THR A 436 -22.15 -42.38 -17.21
N GLY A 437 -22.67 -41.17 -17.10
CA GLY A 437 -22.32 -40.24 -16.03
C GLY A 437 -20.84 -39.74 -16.08
N ILE A 438 -20.51 -38.93 -15.13
CA ILE A 438 -19.17 -38.32 -15.01
C ILE A 438 -18.64 -38.59 -13.59
N PRO A 439 -17.43 -39.18 -13.45
CA PRO A 439 -16.81 -39.36 -12.15
C PRO A 439 -16.62 -38.05 -11.40
N ALA A 440 -16.80 -38.07 -10.07
CA ALA A 440 -16.81 -36.86 -9.24
C ALA A 440 -15.53 -36.02 -9.37
N GLU A 441 -14.38 -36.66 -9.59
CA GLU A 441 -13.08 -36.02 -9.80
C GLU A 441 -13.01 -35.17 -11.07
N HIS A 442 -13.84 -35.46 -12.07
CA HIS A 442 -13.88 -34.71 -13.34
C HIS A 442 -14.91 -33.59 -13.36
N LEU A 443 -15.94 -33.62 -12.49
CA LEU A 443 -17.02 -32.63 -12.47
C LEU A 443 -16.56 -31.17 -12.37
N PRO A 444 -15.56 -30.81 -11.57
CA PRO A 444 -15.08 -29.44 -11.49
C PRO A 444 -14.51 -28.88 -12.80
N PHE A 445 -14.07 -29.77 -13.69
CA PHE A 445 -13.31 -29.43 -14.90
C PHE A 445 -14.10 -29.52 -16.21
N ILE A 446 -15.34 -30.05 -16.21
CA ILE A 446 -16.09 -30.29 -17.44
C ILE A 446 -16.45 -29.01 -18.23
N PHE A 447 -16.42 -27.85 -17.58
CA PHE A 447 -16.62 -26.54 -18.21
C PHE A 447 -15.30 -25.88 -18.65
N GLU A 448 -14.16 -26.55 -18.43
CA GLU A 448 -12.88 -26.07 -18.94
C GLU A 448 -12.75 -26.36 -20.44
N ARG A 449 -11.98 -25.53 -21.13
CA ARG A 449 -11.77 -25.64 -22.58
C ARG A 449 -10.98 -26.90 -22.91
N PHE A 450 -11.38 -27.57 -23.95
CA PHE A 450 -10.75 -28.84 -24.44
C PHE A 450 -10.75 -29.97 -23.41
N TYR A 451 -11.47 -29.80 -22.28
CA TYR A 451 -11.52 -30.84 -21.26
C TYR A 451 -12.36 -32.02 -21.71
N ARG A 452 -11.86 -33.22 -21.48
CA ARG A 452 -12.52 -34.47 -21.84
C ARG A 452 -12.15 -35.55 -20.82
N VAL A 453 -13.13 -36.30 -20.32
CA VAL A 453 -12.93 -37.39 -19.36
C VAL A 453 -12.08 -38.51 -19.97
N ASP A 454 -12.33 -38.86 -21.23
CA ASP A 454 -11.59 -39.88 -21.98
C ASP A 454 -10.95 -39.30 -23.24
N LYS A 455 -9.62 -39.20 -23.27
CA LYS A 455 -8.84 -38.72 -24.44
C LYS A 455 -8.75 -39.75 -25.58
N SER A 456 -8.96 -41.04 -25.31
CA SER A 456 -8.68 -42.12 -26.26
C SER A 456 -9.91 -42.69 -27.01
N ARG A 457 -11.08 -42.73 -26.37
CA ARG A 457 -12.28 -43.36 -26.90
C ARG A 457 -13.06 -42.54 -27.93
N ASN A 458 -13.00 -41.22 -27.82
CA ASN A 458 -13.93 -40.33 -28.53
C ASN A 458 -13.34 -39.57 -29.73
N ARG A 459 -12.18 -39.97 -30.29
CA ARG A 459 -11.69 -39.37 -31.54
C ARG A 459 -12.60 -39.66 -32.74
N LYS A 460 -13.36 -40.76 -32.70
CA LYS A 460 -14.32 -41.13 -33.74
C LYS A 460 -15.63 -40.37 -33.67
N ASP A 461 -16.00 -39.84 -32.51
CA ASP A 461 -17.29 -39.18 -32.26
C ASP A 461 -17.27 -37.64 -32.34
N GLY A 462 -16.15 -37.03 -32.71
CA GLY A 462 -16.09 -35.65 -33.20
C GLY A 462 -16.27 -34.50 -32.17
N GLY A 463 -16.18 -34.78 -30.87
CA GLY A 463 -16.32 -33.70 -29.85
C GLY A 463 -15.03 -32.89 -29.70
N THR A 464 -15.13 -31.54 -29.73
CA THR A 464 -14.02 -30.59 -29.58
C THR A 464 -13.61 -30.39 -28.13
N GLY A 465 -14.47 -30.70 -27.16
CA GLY A 465 -14.30 -30.34 -25.75
C GLY A 465 -14.54 -28.86 -25.47
N LEU A 466 -15.11 -28.13 -26.44
CA LEU A 466 -15.43 -26.69 -26.29
C LEU A 466 -16.90 -26.41 -25.97
N GLY A 467 -17.81 -27.35 -26.28
CA GLY A 467 -19.26 -27.13 -26.22
C GLY A 467 -19.75 -26.68 -24.82
N LEU A 468 -19.31 -27.34 -23.73
CA LEU A 468 -19.70 -26.96 -22.37
C LEU A 468 -19.02 -25.65 -21.93
N ALA A 469 -17.78 -25.41 -22.33
CA ALA A 469 -17.09 -24.14 -22.07
C ALA A 469 -17.82 -22.96 -22.76
N ILE A 470 -18.30 -23.18 -24.00
CA ILE A 470 -19.11 -22.19 -24.73
C ILE A 470 -20.46 -21.98 -24.04
N ALA A 471 -21.14 -23.05 -23.65
CA ALA A 471 -22.41 -22.94 -22.93
C ALA A 471 -22.25 -22.10 -21.67
N ARG A 472 -21.20 -22.35 -20.89
CA ARG A 472 -20.89 -21.54 -19.69
C ARG A 472 -20.62 -20.09 -20.05
N ALA A 473 -19.74 -19.81 -21.00
CA ALA A 473 -19.38 -18.46 -21.41
C ALA A 473 -20.59 -17.66 -21.91
N LEU A 474 -21.49 -18.29 -22.67
CA LEU A 474 -22.70 -17.65 -23.18
C LEU A 474 -23.73 -17.38 -22.07
N ILE A 475 -23.97 -18.34 -21.18
CA ILE A 475 -24.88 -18.15 -20.03
C ILE A 475 -24.36 -17.06 -19.09
N GLU A 476 -23.06 -17.08 -18.74
CA GLU A 476 -22.45 -16.05 -17.91
C GLU A 476 -22.52 -14.65 -18.57
N ALA A 477 -22.30 -14.57 -19.89
CA ALA A 477 -22.41 -13.33 -20.64
C ALA A 477 -23.86 -12.77 -20.68
N MET A 478 -24.88 -13.63 -20.58
CA MET A 478 -26.29 -13.27 -20.46
C MET A 478 -26.72 -13.02 -18.99
N GLY A 479 -25.76 -12.99 -18.04
CA GLY A 479 -26.03 -12.73 -16.61
C GLY A 479 -26.55 -13.94 -15.84
N GLY A 480 -26.47 -15.14 -16.41
CA GLY A 480 -26.91 -16.40 -15.82
C GLY A 480 -25.81 -17.19 -15.11
N LYS A 481 -26.18 -18.40 -14.69
CA LYS A 481 -25.30 -19.37 -14.04
C LYS A 481 -25.53 -20.75 -14.65
N ILE A 482 -24.47 -21.58 -14.72
CA ILE A 482 -24.56 -22.97 -15.19
C ILE A 482 -23.88 -23.89 -14.18
N SER A 483 -24.41 -25.08 -14.00
CA SER A 483 -23.90 -26.11 -13.10
C SER A 483 -24.15 -27.49 -13.66
N ALA A 484 -23.48 -28.51 -13.12
CA ALA A 484 -23.68 -29.89 -13.49
C ALA A 484 -23.78 -30.78 -12.26
N ARG A 485 -24.63 -31.80 -12.34
CA ARG A 485 -24.73 -32.92 -11.39
C ARG A 485 -24.64 -34.21 -12.17
N SER A 486 -23.83 -35.12 -11.72
CA SER A 486 -23.68 -36.43 -12.39
C SER A 486 -23.25 -37.46 -11.38
N MET A 487 -23.68 -38.66 -11.61
CA MET A 487 -23.22 -39.89 -10.93
C MET A 487 -22.84 -40.93 -11.96
N GLU A 488 -21.66 -41.53 -11.80
CA GLU A 488 -21.15 -42.54 -12.71
C GLU A 488 -22.13 -43.71 -12.81
N GLY A 489 -22.53 -44.07 -14.03
CA GLY A 489 -23.53 -45.09 -14.31
C GLY A 489 -24.99 -44.65 -14.22
N GLU A 490 -25.33 -43.44 -13.72
CA GLU A 490 -26.71 -42.98 -13.57
C GLU A 490 -27.09 -41.83 -14.54
N GLY A 491 -26.10 -41.19 -15.15
CA GLY A 491 -26.30 -40.11 -16.11
C GLY A 491 -25.82 -38.75 -15.62
N THR A 492 -26.13 -37.71 -16.41
CA THR A 492 -25.71 -36.34 -16.15
C THR A 492 -26.87 -35.38 -16.28
N THR A 493 -26.96 -34.38 -15.37
CA THR A 493 -27.87 -33.26 -15.45
C THR A 493 -27.08 -31.97 -15.49
N ILE A 494 -27.21 -31.21 -16.58
CA ILE A 494 -26.64 -29.87 -16.70
C ILE A 494 -27.77 -28.87 -16.57
N THR A 495 -27.61 -27.95 -15.65
CA THR A 495 -28.61 -26.95 -15.28
C THR A 495 -28.07 -25.55 -15.50
N PHE A 496 -28.83 -24.71 -16.18
CA PHE A 496 -28.53 -23.28 -16.25
C PHE A 496 -29.71 -22.44 -15.78
N TRP A 497 -29.41 -21.27 -15.27
CA TRP A 497 -30.39 -20.28 -14.81
C TRP A 497 -30.15 -18.96 -15.55
N LEU A 498 -31.22 -18.31 -15.98
CA LEU A 498 -31.21 -16.98 -16.58
C LEU A 498 -32.21 -16.05 -15.86
N PRO A 499 -31.92 -14.72 -15.77
CA PRO A 499 -32.85 -13.79 -15.20
C PRO A 499 -34.15 -13.69 -16.04
N ALA A 500 -35.29 -13.57 -15.35
CA ALA A 500 -36.56 -13.37 -16.03
C ALA A 500 -36.56 -12.01 -16.77
N SER A 501 -37.24 -11.96 -17.90
CA SER A 501 -37.53 -10.68 -18.56
C SER A 501 -38.58 -9.95 -17.71
N GLN A 502 -38.24 -8.78 -17.16
CA GLN A 502 -39.16 -7.90 -16.46
C GLN A 502 -40.20 -7.34 -17.40
#